data_2777efc627a1da22b15501032befab2d
#
_entry.id   2777efc627a1da22b15501032befab2d
#
_cell.length_a   1.000
_cell.length_b   1.000
_cell.length_c   1.000
_cell.angle_alpha   90.00
_cell.angle_beta   90.00
_cell.angle_gamma   90.00
#
_symmetry.space_group_name_H-M   'P 1'
#
loop_
_entity.id
_entity.type
_entity.pdbx_description
1 polymer ?
#
loop_
_entity_poly.entity_id
_entity_poly.type
_entity_poly.pdbx_seq_one_letter_code
_entity_poly.pdbx_strand_id
1 'polypeptide(L)' 'MIKIHLSRLLGAHRMTQAELSQKTGIRAATINEMYHELIERVNLDYLSRICEVLGCKVEDILEYVPDSYKMQYRADRQN' A
#
# COMPACT_ATOMS: atom_id res chain seq x y z
N MET A 1 3.86 -6.26 11.03
CA MET A 1 2.75 -5.52 10.39
C MET A 1 3.12 -5.17 8.94
N ILE A 2 2.13 -4.92 8.13
CA ILE A 2 2.37 -4.49 6.77
C ILE A 2 2.24 -2.98 6.70
N LYS A 3 3.26 -2.33 6.16
CA LYS A 3 3.27 -0.89 5.92
C LYS A 3 2.95 -0.62 4.45
N ILE A 4 2.22 0.46 4.20
CA ILE A 4 1.92 0.89 2.83
C ILE A 4 2.63 2.21 2.61
N HIS A 5 3.53 2.24 1.63
CA HIS A 5 4.38 3.40 1.38
C HIS A 5 3.87 4.28 0.23
N LEU A 6 2.57 4.28 -0.01
CA LEU A 6 2.02 5.03 -1.13
C LEU A 6 2.28 6.54 -1.00
N SER A 7 2.17 7.09 0.21
CA SER A 7 2.38 8.52 0.41
C SER A 7 3.81 8.91 0.04
N ARG A 8 4.78 8.08 0.41
CA ARG A 8 6.19 8.34 0.09
C ARG A 8 6.42 8.29 -1.42
N LEU A 9 5.82 7.31 -2.08
CA LEU A 9 5.97 7.17 -3.53
C LEU A 9 5.34 8.34 -4.27
N LEU A 10 4.16 8.76 -3.86
CA LEU A 10 3.51 9.91 -4.47
C LEU A 10 4.33 11.18 -4.25
N GLY A 11 4.89 11.33 -3.05
CA GLY A 11 5.78 12.46 -2.77
C GLY A 11 7.01 12.47 -3.68
N ALA A 12 7.62 11.31 -3.86
CA ALA A 12 8.81 11.18 -4.71
C ALA A 12 8.48 11.49 -6.17
N HIS A 13 7.30 11.13 -6.62
CA HIS A 13 6.85 11.37 -8.00
C HIS A 13 6.18 12.73 -8.17
N ARG A 14 6.02 13.48 -7.09
CA ARG A 14 5.31 14.76 -7.09
C ARG A 14 3.93 14.62 -7.70
N MET A 15 3.26 13.54 -7.36
CA MET A 15 1.94 13.22 -7.89
C MET A 15 0.92 13.31 -6.77
N THR A 16 -0.24 13.86 -7.07
CA THR A 16 -1.33 13.93 -6.09
C THR A 16 -2.13 12.64 -6.10
N GLN A 17 -2.91 12.43 -5.03
CA GLN A 17 -3.83 11.30 -4.98
C GLN A 17 -4.83 11.36 -6.13
N ALA A 18 -5.32 12.56 -6.45
CA ALA A 18 -6.28 12.75 -7.54
C ALA A 18 -5.68 12.32 -8.89
N GLU A 19 -4.42 12.68 -9.12
CA GLU A 19 -3.74 12.28 -10.34
C GLU A 19 -3.58 10.77 -10.44
N LEU A 20 -3.21 10.13 -9.34
CA LEU A 20 -3.07 8.68 -9.33
C LEU A 20 -4.41 8.00 -9.58
N SER A 21 -5.48 8.50 -8.93
CA SER A 21 -6.82 7.99 -9.15
C SER A 21 -7.21 8.07 -10.62
N GLN A 22 -6.94 9.20 -11.24
CA GLN A 22 -7.27 9.42 -12.64
C GLN A 22 -6.49 8.49 -13.56
N LYS A 23 -5.19 8.33 -13.29
CA LYS A 23 -4.32 7.52 -14.16
C LYS A 23 -4.56 6.02 -14.00
N THR A 24 -4.98 5.58 -12.84
CA THR A 24 -5.21 4.15 -12.57
C THR A 24 -6.65 3.73 -12.76
N GLY A 25 -7.59 4.66 -12.72
CA GLY A 25 -8.99 4.33 -12.69
C GLY A 25 -9.47 3.83 -11.34
N ILE A 26 -8.65 3.93 -10.30
CA ILE A 26 -9.02 3.52 -8.95
C ILE A 26 -9.76 4.69 -8.29
N ARG A 27 -10.80 4.40 -7.53
CA ARG A 27 -11.58 5.42 -6.83
C ARG A 27 -10.71 6.25 -5.92
N ALA A 28 -10.97 7.54 -5.88
CA ALA A 28 -10.23 8.46 -5.01
C ALA A 28 -10.30 8.03 -3.54
N ALA A 29 -11.45 7.52 -3.10
CA ALA A 29 -11.61 7.06 -1.72
C ALA A 29 -10.66 5.91 -1.41
N THR A 30 -10.49 4.98 -2.33
CA THR A 30 -9.59 3.84 -2.15
C THR A 30 -8.13 4.30 -2.12
N ILE A 31 -7.76 5.21 -2.99
CA ILE A 31 -6.42 5.79 -3.00
C ILE A 31 -6.15 6.50 -1.66
N ASN A 32 -7.13 7.23 -1.15
CA ASN A 32 -6.99 7.93 0.12
C ASN A 32 -6.80 6.95 1.28
N GLU A 33 -7.55 5.86 1.29
CA GLU A 33 -7.40 4.84 2.32
C GLU A 33 -6.02 4.19 2.28
N MET A 34 -5.51 3.92 1.09
CA MET A 34 -4.16 3.38 0.94
C MET A 34 -3.11 4.38 1.38
N TYR A 35 -3.31 5.64 1.03
CA TYR A 35 -2.38 6.72 1.38
C TYR A 35 -2.24 6.86 2.90
N HIS A 36 -3.33 6.72 3.63
CA HIS A 36 -3.34 6.85 5.08
C HIS A 36 -3.22 5.51 5.81
N GLU A 37 -2.95 4.43 5.07
CA GLU A 37 -2.78 3.08 5.63
C GLU A 37 -3.99 2.60 6.41
N LEU A 38 -5.18 2.96 5.97
CA LEU A 38 -6.43 2.55 6.61
C LEU A 38 -7.04 1.31 5.98
N ILE A 39 -6.51 0.88 4.85
CA ILE A 39 -7.05 -0.25 4.11
C ILE A 39 -6.62 -1.56 4.77
N GLU A 40 -7.53 -2.50 4.88
CA GLU A 40 -7.23 -3.82 5.43
C GLU A 40 -7.09 -4.88 4.36
N ARG A 41 -7.70 -4.66 3.21
CA ARG A 41 -7.66 -5.59 2.10
C ARG A 41 -7.13 -4.87 0.88
N VAL A 42 -6.33 -5.58 0.11
CA VAL A 42 -5.69 -5.00 -1.06
C VAL A 42 -6.15 -5.75 -2.30
N ASN A 43 -6.62 -5.01 -3.28
CA ASN A 43 -6.95 -5.56 -4.58
C ASN A 43 -5.66 -5.69 -5.38
N LEU A 44 -5.34 -6.90 -5.81
CA LEU A 44 -4.08 -7.16 -6.52
C LEU A 44 -4.01 -6.44 -7.86
N ASP A 45 -5.15 -6.30 -8.53
CA ASP A 45 -5.20 -5.56 -9.79
C ASP A 45 -4.88 -4.09 -9.57
N TYR A 46 -5.34 -3.51 -8.46
CA TYR A 46 -5.02 -2.14 -8.11
C TYR A 46 -3.53 -1.96 -7.87
N LEU A 47 -2.91 -2.92 -7.16
CA LEU A 47 -1.47 -2.87 -6.97
C LEU A 47 -0.73 -2.89 -8.30
N SER A 48 -1.19 -3.74 -9.22
CA SER A 48 -0.60 -3.83 -10.54
C SER A 48 -0.68 -2.50 -11.29
N ARG A 49 -1.85 -1.85 -11.25
CA ARG A 49 -2.03 -0.55 -11.90
C ARG A 49 -1.15 0.52 -11.30
N ILE A 50 -1.02 0.54 -9.99
CA ILE A 50 -0.18 1.51 -9.31
C ILE A 50 1.28 1.30 -9.68
N CYS A 51 1.73 0.05 -9.68
CA CYS A 51 3.09 -0.27 -10.10
C CYS A 51 3.37 0.21 -11.52
N GLU A 52 2.42 0.01 -12.42
CA GLU A 52 2.57 0.41 -13.80
C GLU A 52 2.67 1.94 -13.93
N VAL A 53 1.78 2.66 -13.26
CA VAL A 53 1.75 4.12 -13.35
C VAL A 53 2.98 4.75 -12.70
N LEU A 54 3.41 4.23 -11.56
CA LEU A 54 4.55 4.79 -10.85
C LEU A 54 5.89 4.19 -11.26
N GLY A 55 5.87 3.14 -12.10
CA GLY A 55 7.10 2.48 -12.52
C GLY A 55 7.86 1.87 -11.35
N CYS A 56 7.14 1.29 -10.41
CA CYS A 56 7.74 0.72 -9.21
C CYS A 56 7.37 -0.76 -9.07
N LYS A 57 7.95 -1.39 -8.07
CA LYS A 57 7.67 -2.79 -7.74
C LYS A 57 6.73 -2.85 -6.55
N VAL A 58 6.09 -4.02 -6.36
CA VAL A 58 5.19 -4.21 -5.22
C VAL A 58 5.92 -3.96 -3.90
N GLU A 59 7.17 -4.38 -3.79
CA GLU A 59 7.95 -4.19 -2.58
C GLU A 59 8.26 -2.72 -2.29
N ASP A 60 8.09 -1.84 -3.27
CA ASP A 60 8.20 -0.41 -3.04
C ASP A 60 6.94 0.15 -2.40
N ILE A 61 5.80 -0.52 -2.60
CA ILE A 61 4.51 -0.08 -2.07
C ILE A 61 4.25 -0.70 -0.71
N LEU A 62 4.52 -2.00 -0.57
CA LEU A 62 4.22 -2.76 0.64
C LEU A 62 5.50 -3.25 1.29
N GLU A 63 5.54 -3.19 2.60
CA GLU A 63 6.69 -3.65 3.36
C GLU A 63 6.22 -4.39 4.60
N TYR A 64 6.81 -5.55 4.89
CA TYR A 64 6.59 -6.23 6.13
C TYR A 64 7.59 -5.71 7.17
N VAL A 65 7.06 -5.20 8.27
CA VAL A 65 7.89 -4.72 9.38
C VAL A 65 7.61 -5.62 10.57
N PRO A 66 8.62 -6.34 11.08
CA PRO A 66 8.41 -7.18 12.26
C PRO A 66 8.01 -6.34 13.45
N ASP A 67 7.15 -6.90 14.27
CA ASP A 67 6.66 -6.26 15.47
C ASP A 67 6.96 -7.20 16.62
N SER A 68 7.79 -6.79 17.54
CA SER A 68 8.30 -7.69 18.57
C SER A 68 7.20 -8.28 19.44
N TYR A 69 6.14 -7.55 19.75
CA TYR A 69 5.12 -8.19 20.54
C TYR A 69 4.23 -9.13 19.77
N LYS A 70 4.31 -9.14 18.51
CA LYS A 70 3.53 -10.08 17.72
C LYS A 70 4.13 -11.47 17.73
N MET A 71 5.30 -11.63 18.27
CA MET A 71 5.89 -12.94 18.35
C MET A 71 5.05 -13.90 19.19
N GLN A 72 4.50 -13.43 20.30
CA GLN A 72 3.61 -14.27 21.11
C GLN A 72 2.36 -14.64 20.34
N TYR A 73 1.79 -13.69 19.68
CA TYR A 73 0.60 -13.89 18.89
C TYR A 73 0.85 -14.95 17.81
N ARG A 74 2.00 -14.88 17.16
CA ARG A 74 2.33 -15.81 16.10
C ARG A 74 2.58 -17.21 16.62
N ALA A 75 3.21 -17.34 17.78
CA ALA A 75 3.40 -18.63 18.40
C ALA A 75 2.05 -19.28 18.68
N ASP A 76 1.10 -18.52 19.15
CA ASP A 76 -0.24 -19.05 19.43
C ASP A 76 -0.88 -19.56 18.16
N ARG A 77 -0.70 -18.88 17.07
CA ARG A 77 -1.33 -19.27 15.82
C ARG A 77 -0.72 -20.50 15.19
N GLN A 78 0.49 -20.79 15.53
CA GLN A 78 1.14 -21.97 14.99
C GLN A 78 0.64 -23.25 15.62
N ASN A 79 -0.04 -23.14 16.71
CA ASN A 79 -0.63 -24.29 17.36
C ASN A 79 -1.93 -24.68 16.70
#